data_9064e2daf7548426247ff5c6b8596567
#
_entry.id   9064e2daf7548426247ff5c6b8596567
#
_cell.length_a   1.000
_cell.length_b   1.000
_cell.length_c   1.000
_cell.angle_alpha   90.00
_cell.angle_beta   90.00
_cell.angle_gamma   90.00
#
_symmetry.space_group_name_H-M   'P 1'
#
loop_
_entity.id
_entity.type
_entity.pdbx_description
1 polymer ?
#
loop_
_entity_poly.entity_id
_entity_poly.type
_entity_poly.pdbx_seq_one_letter_code
_entity_poly.pdbx_strand_id
1 'polypeptide(L)'
;MAGNTNPQTLLGGYINRRGGDRVTGEPAFVLRMEPWSETSLLVDFYTRHHGRILARARGAKRPTSPMRGILSEFSPLLISWNGSGATKTLMKVEWMGGFAPVEGDSLLSAFYLNELLLRLTPREDPEERLFVAYWDALKVLATESAPPAIEAALRTFEFRLLRYAGYGFPAEFRDGFYVLRGEELV
;
A
#
# COMPACT_ATOMS: atom_id res chain seq x y z
N MET A 1 -3.29 26.65 -4.13
CA MET A 1 -4.36 25.90 -4.81
C MET A 1 -4.07 24.42 -4.58
N ALA A 2 -4.74 23.81 -3.62
CA ALA A 2 -4.60 22.37 -3.35
C ALA A 2 -5.34 21.61 -4.47
N GLY A 3 -4.57 20.95 -5.35
CA GLY A 3 -5.12 20.10 -6.39
C GLY A 3 -5.92 18.97 -5.75
N ASN A 4 -7.12 18.75 -6.24
CA ASN A 4 -7.99 17.64 -5.83
C ASN A 4 -7.32 16.30 -6.17
N THR A 5 -6.58 15.73 -5.22
CA THR A 5 -5.87 14.47 -5.33
C THR A 5 -6.80 13.30 -4.98
N ASN A 6 -7.87 13.13 -5.79
CA ASN A 6 -8.71 11.94 -5.68
C ASN A 6 -7.88 10.71 -6.14
N PRO A 7 -7.73 9.67 -5.31
CA PRO A 7 -7.01 8.45 -5.65
C PRO A 7 -7.49 7.82 -6.97
N GLN A 8 -8.78 7.90 -7.26
CA GLN A 8 -9.35 7.38 -8.50
C GLN A 8 -8.88 8.14 -9.75
N THR A 9 -8.63 9.44 -9.64
CA THR A 9 -8.14 10.27 -10.76
C THR A 9 -6.64 10.04 -11.00
N LEU A 10 -5.85 9.88 -9.94
CA LEU A 10 -4.42 9.57 -10.03
C LEU A 10 -4.19 8.13 -10.54
N LEU A 11 -5.10 7.21 -10.22
CA LEU A 11 -4.98 5.80 -10.55
C LEU A 11 -5.66 5.43 -11.90
N GLY A 12 -6.47 6.32 -12.48
CA GLY A 12 -7.29 6.04 -13.67
C GLY A 12 -6.54 6.06 -15.02
N GLY A 13 -5.28 6.48 -15.06
CA GLY A 13 -4.51 6.65 -16.30
C GLY A 13 -3.49 5.55 -16.60
N TYR A 14 -3.29 4.58 -15.75
CA TYR A 14 -2.24 3.59 -15.90
C TYR A 14 -2.75 2.30 -16.54
N ILE A 15 -2.47 2.16 -17.84
CA ILE A 15 -2.79 0.93 -18.60
C ILE A 15 -1.69 -0.09 -18.30
N ASN A 16 -2.02 -1.11 -17.52
CA ASN A 16 -1.18 -2.28 -17.36
C ASN A 16 -1.12 -3.06 -18.68
N ARG A 17 -0.03 -2.90 -19.42
CA ARG A 17 0.22 -3.71 -20.62
C ARG A 17 0.82 -5.04 -20.18
N ARG A 18 0.01 -6.06 -20.09
CA ARG A 18 0.45 -7.44 -19.97
C ARG A 18 1.14 -7.84 -21.28
N GLY A 19 2.44 -7.70 -21.31
CA GLY A 19 3.30 -8.22 -22.37
C GLY A 19 4.35 -9.13 -21.73
N GLY A 20 4.14 -10.44 -21.71
CA GLY A 20 5.05 -11.41 -21.12
C GLY A 20 5.24 -11.21 -19.59
N ASP A 21 6.42 -11.52 -19.06
CA ASP A 21 6.77 -11.43 -17.63
C ASP A 21 7.08 -10.00 -17.15
N ARG A 22 6.69 -8.97 -17.91
CA ARG A 22 7.00 -7.57 -17.59
C ARG A 22 5.75 -6.77 -17.23
N VAL A 23 5.79 -6.10 -16.07
CA VAL A 23 4.78 -5.13 -15.62
C VAL A 23 5.41 -3.75 -15.57
N THR A 24 4.67 -2.73 -16.00
CA THR A 24 5.16 -1.35 -16.06
C THR A 24 4.16 -0.38 -15.45
N GLY A 25 4.65 0.56 -14.62
CA GLY A 25 3.84 1.65 -14.06
C GLY A 25 2.74 1.19 -13.11
N GLU A 26 2.98 0.15 -12.34
CA GLU A 26 2.01 -0.39 -11.39
C GLU A 26 1.99 0.42 -10.10
N PRO A 27 0.82 0.92 -9.64
CA PRO A 27 0.68 1.56 -8.35
C PRO A 27 0.98 0.60 -7.20
N ALA A 28 1.84 1.03 -6.29
CA ALA A 28 2.31 0.18 -5.20
C ALA A 28 2.70 0.98 -3.96
N PHE A 29 2.73 0.28 -2.83
CA PHE A 29 3.37 0.71 -1.58
C PHE A 29 4.42 -0.29 -1.15
N VAL A 30 5.47 0.19 -0.50
CA VAL A 30 6.42 -0.67 0.21
C VAL A 30 5.83 -1.06 1.55
N LEU A 31 5.69 -2.37 1.80
CA LEU A 31 5.27 -2.89 3.10
C LEU A 31 6.48 -3.17 4.01
N ARG A 32 7.57 -3.69 3.42
CA ARG A 32 8.79 -4.05 4.15
C ARG A 32 9.98 -4.10 3.21
N MET A 33 11.14 -3.72 3.73
CA MET A 33 12.42 -3.84 3.03
C MET A 33 13.44 -4.59 3.89
N GLU A 34 14.13 -5.54 3.28
CA GLU A 34 15.19 -6.30 3.93
C GLU A 34 16.48 -6.28 3.10
N PRO A 35 17.66 -6.21 3.72
CA PRO A 35 18.92 -6.40 3.00
C PRO A 35 18.98 -7.80 2.37
N TRP A 36 19.23 -7.86 1.06
CA TRP A 36 19.43 -9.13 0.33
C TRP A 36 20.91 -9.44 0.12
N SER A 37 21.69 -8.42 -0.19
CA SER A 37 23.14 -8.50 -0.38
C SER A 37 23.77 -7.16 0.00
N GLU A 38 25.08 -7.02 -0.23
CA GLU A 38 25.79 -5.76 0.03
C GLU A 38 25.14 -4.57 -0.66
N THR A 39 24.60 -4.74 -1.87
CA THR A 39 24.05 -3.65 -2.69
C THR A 39 22.56 -3.73 -2.96
N SER A 40 21.90 -4.86 -2.68
CA SER A 40 20.51 -5.10 -3.06
C SER A 40 19.58 -5.16 -1.86
N LEU A 41 18.31 -4.83 -2.10
CA LEU A 41 17.21 -5.01 -1.15
C LEU A 41 16.23 -6.05 -1.68
N LEU A 42 15.59 -6.77 -0.78
CA LEU A 42 14.37 -7.52 -1.00
C LEU A 42 13.22 -6.67 -0.47
N VAL A 43 12.22 -6.44 -1.31
CA VAL A 43 11.13 -5.53 -1.01
C VAL A 43 9.80 -6.23 -1.17
N ASP A 44 9.00 -6.26 -0.13
CA ASP A 44 7.59 -6.63 -0.19
C ASP A 44 6.78 -5.40 -0.61
N PHE A 45 6.12 -5.50 -1.76
CA PHE A 45 5.20 -4.47 -2.25
C PHE A 45 3.76 -4.93 -2.12
N TYR A 46 2.87 -3.99 -1.78
CA TYR A 46 1.44 -4.12 -1.98
C TYR A 46 1.06 -3.34 -3.23
N THR A 47 0.56 -4.04 -4.24
CA THR A 47 0.23 -3.47 -5.53
C THR A 47 -1.28 -3.48 -5.78
N ARG A 48 -1.75 -2.57 -6.61
CA ARG A 48 -3.18 -2.43 -6.89
C ARG A 48 -3.75 -3.61 -7.67
N HIS A 49 -3.05 -4.04 -8.73
CA HIS A 49 -3.59 -5.01 -9.70
C HIS A 49 -2.92 -6.38 -9.65
N HIS A 50 -1.91 -6.55 -8.80
CA HIS A 50 -1.16 -7.81 -8.68
C HIS A 50 -1.07 -8.30 -7.23
N GLY A 51 -1.76 -7.64 -6.30
CA GLY A 51 -1.71 -7.99 -4.89
C GLY A 51 -0.32 -7.79 -4.26
N ARG A 52 0.03 -8.60 -3.29
CA ARG A 52 1.33 -8.52 -2.61
C ARG A 52 2.41 -9.28 -3.37
N ILE A 53 3.47 -8.60 -3.77
CA ILE A 53 4.59 -9.19 -4.50
C ILE A 53 5.91 -9.00 -3.76
N LEU A 54 6.85 -9.91 -3.98
CA LEU A 54 8.22 -9.81 -3.52
C LEU A 54 9.13 -9.47 -4.70
N ALA A 55 9.92 -8.41 -4.58
CA ALA A 55 10.81 -7.99 -5.64
C ALA A 55 12.21 -7.69 -5.12
N ARG A 56 13.22 -8.09 -5.89
CA ARG A 56 14.62 -7.76 -5.65
C ARG A 56 14.97 -6.45 -6.34
N ALA A 57 15.33 -5.44 -5.55
CA ALA A 57 15.83 -4.14 -5.99
C ALA A 57 17.37 -4.19 -6.07
N ARG A 58 17.88 -4.52 -7.26
CA ARG A 58 19.33 -4.66 -7.49
C ARG A 58 20.02 -3.30 -7.40
N GLY A 59 21.10 -3.23 -6.63
CA GLY A 59 21.88 -2.03 -6.48
C GLY A 59 21.19 -0.87 -5.72
N ALA A 60 20.02 -1.11 -5.12
CA ALA A 60 19.24 -0.08 -4.42
C ALA A 60 20.00 0.58 -3.25
N LYS A 61 20.94 -0.15 -2.62
CA LYS A 61 21.78 0.37 -1.52
C LYS A 61 22.97 1.21 -1.97
N ARG A 62 23.29 1.22 -3.26
CA ARG A 62 24.44 1.99 -3.77
C ARG A 62 24.18 3.49 -3.59
N PRO A 63 25.20 4.29 -3.24
CA PRO A 63 25.05 5.75 -3.06
C PRO A 63 24.48 6.45 -4.29
N THR A 64 24.82 5.96 -5.48
CA THR A 64 24.38 6.53 -6.78
C THR A 64 23.08 5.93 -7.30
N SER A 65 22.42 5.07 -6.52
CA SER A 65 21.18 4.42 -6.96
C SER A 65 20.02 5.42 -7.00
N PRO A 66 19.31 5.55 -8.13
CA PRO A 66 18.09 6.35 -8.18
C PRO A 66 16.97 5.79 -7.29
N MET A 67 17.04 4.52 -6.92
CA MET A 67 16.03 3.88 -6.08
C MET A 67 16.20 4.22 -4.59
N ARG A 68 17.42 4.59 -4.17
CA ARG A 68 17.77 4.76 -2.74
C ARG A 68 16.95 5.83 -2.03
N GLY A 69 16.64 6.94 -2.73
CA GLY A 69 15.86 8.03 -2.14
C GLY A 69 14.35 7.94 -2.38
N ILE A 70 13.90 6.95 -3.18
CA ILE A 70 12.50 6.81 -3.58
C ILE A 70 11.86 5.63 -2.87
N LEU A 71 12.60 4.52 -2.68
CA LEU A 71 12.11 3.36 -1.93
C LEU A 71 11.98 3.72 -0.45
N SER A 72 10.76 3.94 -0.03
CA SER A 72 10.39 4.20 1.37
C SER A 72 9.02 3.60 1.65
N GLU A 73 8.78 3.18 2.89
CA GLU A 73 7.46 2.76 3.35
C GLU A 73 6.49 3.95 3.31
N PHE A 74 5.20 3.65 3.20
CA PHE A 74 4.07 4.60 3.29
C PHE A 74 4.01 5.65 2.19
N SER A 75 4.92 5.59 1.21
CA SER A 75 4.91 6.49 0.05
C SER A 75 4.27 5.81 -1.16
N PRO A 76 3.34 6.49 -1.85
CA PRO A 76 2.74 5.94 -3.07
C PRO A 76 3.75 5.96 -4.22
N LEU A 77 3.97 4.80 -4.83
CA LEU A 77 4.97 4.57 -5.86
C LEU A 77 4.34 4.02 -7.14
N LEU A 78 4.99 4.28 -8.27
CA LEU A 78 4.83 3.55 -9.50
C LEU A 78 6.02 2.63 -9.68
N ILE A 79 5.78 1.33 -9.77
CA ILE A 79 6.84 0.35 -9.93
C ILE A 79 6.74 -0.40 -11.24
N SER A 80 7.89 -0.84 -11.74
CA SER A 80 7.96 -1.72 -12.90
C SER A 80 8.90 -2.88 -12.59
N TRP A 81 8.52 -4.07 -12.99
CA TRP A 81 9.33 -5.27 -12.75
C TRP A 81 9.30 -6.26 -13.90
N ASN A 82 10.24 -7.20 -13.87
CA ASN A 82 10.29 -8.36 -14.76
C ASN A 82 10.26 -9.65 -13.92
N GLY A 83 9.79 -10.73 -14.56
CA GLY A 83 9.79 -12.09 -14.03
C GLY A 83 8.44 -12.50 -13.46
N SER A 84 8.09 -13.77 -13.72
CA SER A 84 6.86 -14.44 -13.28
C SER A 84 7.07 -15.28 -12.01
N GLY A 85 8.33 -15.52 -11.60
CA GLY A 85 8.65 -16.31 -10.41
C GLY A 85 8.22 -15.63 -9.09
N ALA A 86 8.32 -16.36 -7.99
CA ALA A 86 7.95 -15.88 -6.65
C ALA A 86 8.70 -14.59 -6.22
N THR A 87 9.92 -14.39 -6.72
CA THR A 87 10.67 -13.14 -6.53
C THR A 87 10.85 -12.45 -7.88
N LYS A 88 10.24 -11.30 -8.03
CA LYS A 88 10.34 -10.44 -9.22
C LYS A 88 11.71 -9.71 -9.23
N THR A 89 12.06 -9.10 -10.35
CA THR A 89 13.20 -8.17 -10.42
C THR A 89 12.67 -6.76 -10.64
N LEU A 90 12.85 -5.89 -9.65
CA LEU A 90 12.46 -4.47 -9.74
C LEU A 90 13.35 -3.77 -10.79
N MET A 91 12.71 -3.12 -11.76
CA MET A 91 13.37 -2.43 -12.86
C MET A 91 13.33 -0.92 -12.70
N LYS A 92 12.21 -0.39 -12.22
CA LYS A 92 11.98 1.04 -12.07
C LYS A 92 11.10 1.32 -10.87
N VAL A 93 11.36 2.42 -10.20
CA VAL A 93 10.49 2.99 -9.17
C VAL A 93 10.42 4.49 -9.35
N GLU A 94 9.23 5.05 -9.23
CA GLU A 94 8.95 6.47 -9.34
C GLU A 94 7.97 6.85 -8.22
N TRP A 95 8.14 8.06 -7.69
CA TRP A 95 7.15 8.59 -6.76
C TRP A 95 5.89 9.01 -7.52
N MET A 96 4.72 8.54 -7.05
CA MET A 96 3.45 8.83 -7.71
C MET A 96 2.81 10.14 -7.22
N GLY A 97 3.22 10.65 -6.06
CA GLY A 97 2.54 11.76 -5.38
C GLY A 97 1.28 11.30 -4.64
N GLY A 98 0.48 12.24 -4.19
CA GLY A 98 -0.82 11.98 -3.58
C GLY A 98 -0.97 12.55 -2.18
N PHE A 99 -0.02 12.32 -1.29
CA PHE A 99 0.02 12.89 0.07
C PHE A 99 1.46 13.00 0.57
N ALA A 100 1.65 13.77 1.63
CA ALA A 100 2.94 13.89 2.31
C ALA A 100 3.33 12.57 2.99
N PRO A 101 4.60 12.33 3.29
CA PRO A 101 5.03 11.19 4.08
C PRO A 101 4.32 11.16 5.44
N VAL A 102 4.05 9.95 5.94
CA VAL A 102 3.56 9.76 7.32
C VAL A 102 4.73 10.01 8.28
N GLU A 103 4.52 10.85 9.27
CA GLU A 103 5.56 11.26 10.23
C GLU A 103 5.05 11.20 11.67
N GLY A 104 5.96 11.35 12.64
CA GLY A 104 5.64 11.46 14.05
C GLY A 104 4.94 10.23 14.64
N ASP A 105 3.97 10.47 15.49
CA ASP A 105 3.24 9.41 16.24
C ASP A 105 2.41 8.51 15.32
N SER A 106 2.00 9.01 14.15
CA SER A 106 1.26 8.24 13.14
C SER A 106 2.09 7.12 12.49
N LEU A 107 3.43 7.17 12.59
CA LEU A 107 4.30 6.11 12.04
C LEU A 107 4.00 4.74 12.63
N LEU A 108 3.76 4.64 13.93
CA LEU A 108 3.43 3.35 14.57
C LEU A 108 2.13 2.77 14.01
N SER A 109 1.14 3.62 13.80
CA SER A 109 -0.12 3.24 13.16
C SER A 109 0.08 2.77 11.73
N ALA A 110 0.95 3.45 10.96
CA ALA A 110 1.26 3.04 9.60
C ALA A 110 2.00 1.71 9.53
N PHE A 111 2.97 1.46 10.43
CA PHE A 111 3.62 0.15 10.55
C PHE A 111 2.64 -0.95 10.95
N TYR A 112 1.69 -0.65 11.82
CA TYR A 112 0.62 -1.58 12.17
C TYR A 112 -0.22 -1.97 10.93
N LEU A 113 -0.59 -1.02 10.08
CA LEU A 113 -1.30 -1.32 8.83
C LEU A 113 -0.47 -2.22 7.90
N ASN A 114 0.84 -1.97 7.77
CA ASN A 114 1.74 -2.82 6.99
C ASN A 114 1.78 -4.24 7.53
N GLU A 115 1.87 -4.40 8.84
CA GLU A 115 1.90 -5.72 9.49
C GLU A 115 0.61 -6.50 9.26
N LEU A 116 -0.55 -5.83 9.31
CA LEU A 116 -1.83 -6.45 8.98
C LEU A 116 -1.85 -6.96 7.55
N LEU A 117 -1.42 -6.16 6.58
CA LEU A 117 -1.34 -6.59 5.17
C LEU A 117 -0.37 -7.76 5.00
N LEU A 118 0.82 -7.69 5.61
CA LEU A 118 1.82 -8.75 5.52
C LEU A 118 1.32 -10.10 6.06
N ARG A 119 0.49 -10.08 7.11
CA ARG A 119 -0.01 -11.30 7.76
C ARG A 119 -1.29 -11.83 7.15
N LEU A 120 -2.19 -10.95 6.71
CA LEU A 120 -3.56 -11.32 6.38
C LEU A 120 -3.86 -11.35 4.88
N THR A 121 -2.94 -10.86 4.03
CA THR A 121 -3.13 -10.95 2.59
C THR A 121 -2.20 -12.00 1.97
N PRO A 122 -2.71 -12.87 1.09
CA PRO A 122 -1.87 -13.80 0.34
C PRO A 122 -1.02 -13.05 -0.71
N ARG A 123 -0.01 -13.74 -1.25
CA ARG A 123 0.79 -13.21 -2.35
C ARG A 123 0.04 -13.35 -3.68
N GLU A 124 0.24 -12.36 -4.54
CA GLU A 124 -0.25 -12.35 -5.92
C GLU A 124 -1.79 -12.48 -6.02
N ASP A 125 -2.50 -12.07 -4.98
CA ASP A 125 -3.95 -12.02 -4.92
C ASP A 125 -4.41 -10.54 -4.82
N PRO A 126 -4.81 -9.94 -5.94
CA PRO A 126 -5.16 -8.52 -5.96
C PRO A 126 -6.57 -8.27 -5.42
N GLU A 127 -6.69 -7.31 -4.52
CA GLU A 127 -7.95 -6.73 -4.07
C GLU A 127 -7.87 -5.19 -4.15
N GLU A 128 -8.37 -4.64 -5.25
CA GLU A 128 -8.28 -3.20 -5.52
C GLU A 128 -8.96 -2.35 -4.45
N ARG A 129 -10.08 -2.81 -3.89
CA ARG A 129 -10.81 -2.08 -2.86
C ARG A 129 -10.01 -1.98 -1.58
N LEU A 130 -9.27 -3.05 -1.24
CA LEU A 130 -8.37 -3.04 -0.09
C LEU A 130 -7.17 -2.12 -0.34
N PHE A 131 -6.64 -2.08 -1.57
CA PHE A 131 -5.59 -1.14 -1.95
C PHE A 131 -6.04 0.31 -1.76
N VAL A 132 -7.26 0.66 -2.18
CA VAL A 132 -7.84 1.99 -1.97
C VAL A 132 -8.05 2.26 -0.49
N ALA A 133 -8.55 1.30 0.29
CA ALA A 133 -8.73 1.44 1.72
C ALA A 133 -7.40 1.72 2.46
N TYR A 134 -6.32 1.05 2.04
CA TYR A 134 -4.98 1.27 2.58
C TYR A 134 -4.46 2.69 2.21
N TRP A 135 -4.66 3.11 0.96
CA TRP A 135 -4.33 4.46 0.52
C TRP A 135 -5.04 5.52 1.36
N ASP A 136 -6.35 5.37 1.56
CA ASP A 136 -7.16 6.32 2.32
C ASP A 136 -6.72 6.39 3.78
N ALA A 137 -6.43 5.24 4.40
CA ALA A 137 -5.91 5.19 5.76
C ALA A 137 -4.55 5.90 5.90
N LEU A 138 -3.60 5.63 5.00
CA LEU A 138 -2.30 6.32 5.00
C LEU A 138 -2.44 7.82 4.79
N LYS A 139 -3.38 8.25 3.92
CA LYS A 139 -3.64 9.67 3.69
C LYS A 139 -4.14 10.35 4.97
N VAL A 140 -5.05 9.73 5.72
CA VAL A 140 -5.50 10.25 7.03
C VAL A 140 -4.31 10.31 7.99
N LEU A 141 -3.52 9.26 8.11
CA LEU A 141 -2.34 9.23 8.98
C LEU A 141 -1.29 10.30 8.64
N ALA A 142 -1.23 10.73 7.37
CA ALA A 142 -0.31 11.76 6.90
C ALA A 142 -0.82 13.21 7.09
N THR A 143 -2.15 13.38 7.22
CA THR A 143 -2.76 14.74 7.24
C THR A 143 -3.42 15.09 8.57
N GLU A 144 -3.84 14.09 9.34
CA GLU A 144 -4.56 14.28 10.60
C GLU A 144 -3.66 14.03 11.80
N SER A 145 -3.85 14.84 12.83
CA SER A 145 -3.19 14.66 14.14
C SER A 145 -4.16 14.36 15.28
N ALA A 146 -5.47 14.48 15.01
CA ALA A 146 -6.50 14.22 16.01
C ALA A 146 -6.66 12.72 16.29
N PRO A 147 -6.45 12.24 17.53
CA PRO A 147 -6.55 10.82 17.86
C PRO A 147 -7.85 10.14 17.41
N PRO A 148 -9.05 10.77 17.54
CA PRO A 148 -10.29 10.15 17.07
C PRO A 148 -10.33 9.90 15.56
N ALA A 149 -9.76 10.81 14.75
CA ALA A 149 -9.72 10.65 13.30
C ALA A 149 -8.77 9.51 12.89
N ILE A 150 -7.62 9.42 13.54
CA ILE A 150 -6.65 8.33 13.35
C ILE A 150 -7.30 6.99 13.72
N GLU A 151 -7.94 6.91 14.89
CA GLU A 151 -8.62 5.69 15.34
C GLU A 151 -9.71 5.26 14.35
N ALA A 152 -10.56 6.18 13.91
CA ALA A 152 -11.60 5.89 12.92
C ALA A 152 -11.03 5.34 11.61
N ALA A 153 -9.92 5.91 11.12
CA ALA A 153 -9.24 5.44 9.93
C ALA A 153 -8.71 4.00 10.10
N LEU A 154 -8.09 3.70 11.25
CA LEU A 154 -7.60 2.36 11.57
C LEU A 154 -8.75 1.35 11.64
N ARG A 155 -9.82 1.65 12.38
CA ARG A 155 -10.99 0.74 12.50
C ARG A 155 -11.67 0.51 11.14
N THR A 156 -11.79 1.56 10.32
CA THR A 156 -12.34 1.45 8.97
C THR A 156 -11.48 0.52 8.09
N PHE A 157 -10.16 0.69 8.13
CA PHE A 157 -9.24 -0.17 7.38
C PHE A 157 -9.32 -1.63 7.86
N GLU A 158 -9.23 -1.88 9.17
CA GLU A 158 -9.33 -3.23 9.76
C GLU A 158 -10.61 -3.95 9.34
N PHE A 159 -11.73 -3.24 9.41
CA PHE A 159 -13.02 -3.78 8.99
C PHE A 159 -13.01 -4.18 7.51
N ARG A 160 -12.53 -3.29 6.64
CA ARG A 160 -12.44 -3.56 5.19
C ARG A 160 -11.48 -4.72 4.91
N LEU A 161 -10.34 -4.77 5.59
CA LEU A 161 -9.38 -5.86 5.46
C LEU A 161 -10.02 -7.22 5.81
N LEU A 162 -10.69 -7.32 6.96
CA LEU A 162 -11.35 -8.55 7.38
C LEU A 162 -12.47 -8.96 6.41
N ARG A 163 -13.26 -7.99 5.94
CA ARG A 163 -14.30 -8.23 4.95
C ARG A 163 -13.75 -8.79 3.64
N TYR A 164 -12.68 -8.20 3.11
CA TYR A 164 -12.08 -8.62 1.84
C TYR A 164 -11.23 -9.87 1.97
N ALA A 165 -10.71 -10.17 3.15
CA ALA A 165 -10.04 -11.44 3.45
C ALA A 165 -11.03 -12.62 3.67
N GLY A 166 -12.34 -12.39 3.50
CA GLY A 166 -13.37 -13.43 3.62
C GLY A 166 -13.87 -13.67 5.05
N TYR A 167 -13.41 -12.91 6.03
CA TYR A 167 -13.96 -12.93 7.39
C TYR A 167 -15.17 -11.98 7.47
N GLY A 168 -16.26 -12.34 6.78
CA GLY A 168 -17.47 -11.53 6.79
C GLY A 168 -18.07 -11.43 8.18
N PHE A 169 -18.17 -10.24 8.73
CA PHE A 169 -19.01 -10.01 9.89
C PHE A 169 -20.48 -9.97 9.45
N PRO A 170 -21.41 -10.61 10.18
CA PRO A 170 -22.83 -10.36 10.00
C PRO A 170 -23.09 -8.85 10.13
N ALA A 171 -23.90 -8.28 9.25
CA ALA A 171 -24.21 -6.86 9.20
C ALA A 171 -24.96 -6.30 10.45
N GLU A 172 -25.06 -7.08 11.51
CA GLU A 172 -25.82 -6.76 12.73
C GLU A 172 -24.94 -6.84 13.98
N PHE A 173 -23.94 -5.96 14.08
CA PHE A 173 -23.39 -5.63 15.40
C PHE A 173 -24.21 -4.48 16.00
N ARG A 174 -25.22 -4.85 16.79
CA ARG A 174 -26.00 -3.93 17.62
C ARG A 174 -25.52 -4.00 19.05
N ASP A 175 -24.36 -3.46 19.38
CA ASP A 175 -24.07 -3.06 20.76
C ASP A 175 -22.95 -2.01 20.77
N GLY A 176 -23.35 -0.80 20.53
CA GLY A 176 -22.94 0.37 21.33
C GLY A 176 -21.70 1.14 20.87
N PHE A 177 -20.86 0.75 19.92
CA PHE A 177 -19.67 1.53 19.66
C PHE A 177 -19.40 1.89 18.18
N TYR A 178 -19.86 1.13 17.20
CA TYR A 178 -19.73 1.50 15.78
C TYR A 178 -20.94 1.00 14.99
N VAL A 179 -21.60 1.89 14.29
CA VAL A 179 -22.69 1.54 13.37
C VAL A 179 -22.13 1.52 11.95
N LEU A 180 -22.25 0.36 11.29
CA LEU A 180 -21.96 0.25 9.86
C LEU A 180 -23.05 0.97 9.05
N ARG A 181 -22.69 2.03 8.34
CA ARG A 181 -23.51 2.60 7.28
C ARG A 181 -22.85 2.34 5.94
N GLY A 182 -23.34 1.29 5.24
CA GLY A 182 -22.74 0.85 3.99
C GLY A 182 -21.38 0.19 4.20
N GLU A 183 -20.31 0.77 3.66
CA GLU A 183 -18.93 0.30 3.80
C GLU A 183 -18.11 1.11 4.81
N GLU A 184 -18.74 2.04 5.54
CA GLU A 184 -18.10 2.91 6.52
C GLU A 184 -18.55 2.57 7.94
N LEU A 185 -17.58 2.59 8.87
CA LEU A 185 -17.84 2.60 10.32
C LEU A 185 -18.17 4.04 10.73
N VAL A 186 -19.34 4.29 11.31
CA VAL A 186 -19.80 5.59 11.80
C VAL A 186 -19.99 5.52 13.31
#